data_28c060e7a946efe34238b3ce7a96de02
#
_entry.id   28c060e7a946efe34238b3ce7a96de02
#
_cell.length_a   1.000
_cell.length_b   1.000
_cell.length_c   1.000
_cell.angle_alpha   90.00
_cell.angle_beta   90.00
_cell.angle_gamma   90.00
#
_symmetry.space_group_name_H-M   'P 1'
#
loop_
_entity.id
_entity.type
_entity.pdbx_description
1 polymer ?
#
loop_
_entity_poly.entity_id
_entity_poly.type
_entity_poly.pdbx_seq_one_letter_code
_entity_poly.pdbx_strand_id
1 'polypeptide(L)'
;MKLEFLGHDERYIVEQSLMTLFPLEKPTYDAVQPEDEAWCRLAAGETAADCQVSAELHYHGYTAAGTFASPLTGTDFEKEGQRRYAVAACFYLAFLDLYPKLPEALRAAEKLTLPPGGMLTGVRPDKPITRALMEGKTPEEAKQELKTRYFVPEERAALALETGAVGYQALKRLEKRDIDLYVGIPFCPTRCAYCSFVSQSVERSFSLVEPYVKALIAEIRSGGDMVRSNRLRPRAFYMGGGTPGILTPDQMDAILTALEESFDLSACPEITVEIGRPDTITAEKLAVLKSHGVTRVCVNPQTMEDHVLAAIGRRHASADTVRAMELVRAYRFPHVNMDLIAGLPADTPEGFRRSLDKCLELGADDITIHTLALKKGSRILMEGLSIPDGAAVQAMLDYAAPTLRAAGFVPYYLYRQKYMSGSFENVGWSRPGGECWYNVDIMSELCSILSFGAGGSTKMVEPGTNHIERVFNLKYPKEYTDRPEKIQQNQAAFVEFYQKYVPET
;
A
#
# COMPACT_ATOMS: atom_id res chain seq x y z
N MET A 1 24.02 -0.08 -18.81
CA MET A 1 23.53 -0.90 -19.95
C MET A 1 23.20 0.00 -21.12
N LYS A 2 23.74 -0.26 -22.30
CA LYS A 2 23.36 0.43 -23.54
C LYS A 2 22.03 -0.08 -24.07
N LEU A 3 21.14 0.83 -24.44
CA LEU A 3 19.82 0.52 -24.99
C LEU A 3 19.74 1.05 -26.44
N GLU A 4 19.50 0.15 -27.38
CA GLU A 4 19.32 0.49 -28.80
C GLU A 4 17.89 0.15 -29.22
N PHE A 5 17.20 1.13 -29.82
CA PHE A 5 15.80 1.00 -30.23
C PHE A 5 15.70 1.07 -31.77
N LEU A 6 15.10 0.06 -32.38
CA LEU A 6 14.91 -0.05 -33.81
C LEU A 6 13.41 -0.10 -34.15
N GLY A 7 12.95 0.88 -34.90
CA GLY A 7 11.54 0.96 -35.33
C GLY A 7 10.57 1.52 -34.30
N HIS A 8 11.04 1.94 -33.12
CA HIS A 8 10.22 2.57 -32.08
C HIS A 8 11.08 3.44 -31.13
N ASP A 9 10.43 4.21 -30.25
CA ASP A 9 11.09 5.05 -29.22
C ASP A 9 10.41 4.90 -27.84
N GLU A 10 10.15 3.66 -27.42
CA GLU A 10 9.50 3.35 -26.13
C GLU A 10 10.51 3.30 -24.96
N ARG A 11 11.37 4.33 -24.86
CA ARG A 11 12.46 4.44 -23.86
C ARG A 11 11.96 4.32 -22.43
N TYR A 12 10.94 5.10 -22.10
CA TYR A 12 10.45 5.20 -20.71
C TYR A 12 10.08 3.86 -20.11
N ILE A 13 9.36 3.00 -20.86
CA ILE A 13 8.90 1.71 -20.31
C ILE A 13 10.05 0.72 -20.14
N VAL A 14 11.05 0.78 -21.04
CA VAL A 14 12.27 -0.06 -20.94
C VAL A 14 13.13 0.40 -19.76
N GLU A 15 13.31 1.70 -19.57
CA GLU A 15 14.02 2.25 -18.39
C GLU A 15 13.39 1.82 -17.06
N GLN A 16 12.05 1.86 -16.97
CA GLN A 16 11.35 1.39 -15.77
C GLN A 16 11.58 -0.10 -15.52
N SER A 17 11.59 -0.91 -16.58
CA SER A 17 11.89 -2.34 -16.52
C SER A 17 13.35 -2.58 -16.16
N LEU A 18 14.28 -1.83 -16.75
CA LEU A 18 15.72 -1.90 -16.48
C LEU A 18 16.03 -1.65 -15.00
N MET A 19 15.47 -0.58 -14.41
CA MET A 19 15.67 -0.26 -13.00
C MET A 19 15.20 -1.35 -12.05
N THR A 20 14.26 -2.18 -12.48
CA THR A 20 13.72 -3.30 -11.69
C THR A 20 14.55 -4.56 -11.87
N LEU A 21 14.91 -4.88 -13.11
CA LEU A 21 15.55 -6.14 -13.49
C LEU A 21 17.08 -6.09 -13.31
N PHE A 22 17.69 -4.90 -13.53
CA PHE A 22 19.12 -4.63 -13.44
C PHE A 22 19.37 -3.43 -12.53
N PRO A 23 19.21 -3.54 -11.22
CA PRO A 23 19.14 -2.41 -10.29
C PRO A 23 20.45 -1.59 -10.18
N LEU A 24 21.59 -2.12 -10.59
CA LEU A 24 22.87 -1.42 -10.61
C LEU A 24 23.17 -0.75 -11.95
N GLU A 25 22.42 -1.09 -13.01
CA GLU A 25 22.59 -0.54 -14.33
C GLU A 25 21.93 0.84 -14.50
N LYS A 26 22.59 1.69 -15.31
CA LYS A 26 22.02 2.96 -15.77
C LYS A 26 21.86 2.92 -17.28
N PRO A 27 20.74 3.39 -17.84
CA PRO A 27 20.56 3.40 -19.29
C PRO A 27 21.49 4.42 -19.96
N THR A 28 22.08 4.02 -21.08
CA THR A 28 22.76 4.89 -22.04
C THR A 28 22.26 4.57 -23.46
N TYR A 29 22.42 5.50 -24.41
CA TYR A 29 21.81 5.40 -25.74
C TYR A 29 22.85 5.53 -26.87
N ASP A 30 24.12 5.37 -26.53
CA ASP A 30 25.17 5.31 -27.52
C ASP A 30 25.08 4.00 -28.30
N ALA A 31 25.58 4.01 -29.53
CA ALA A 31 25.63 2.83 -30.40
C ALA A 31 26.34 1.66 -29.68
N VAL A 32 25.75 0.48 -29.76
CA VAL A 32 26.34 -0.75 -29.22
C VAL A 32 27.63 -1.09 -29.94
N GLN A 33 28.70 -1.35 -29.19
CA GLN A 33 30.00 -1.79 -29.67
C GLN A 33 30.27 -3.25 -29.28
N PRO A 34 31.08 -4.00 -30.00
CA PRO A 34 31.36 -5.41 -29.70
C PRO A 34 32.00 -5.65 -28.33
N GLU A 35 32.67 -4.66 -27.74
CA GLU A 35 33.32 -4.69 -26.43
C GLU A 35 32.41 -4.31 -25.27
N ASP A 36 31.17 -3.93 -25.51
CA ASP A 36 30.25 -3.52 -24.46
C ASP A 36 29.83 -4.74 -23.61
N GLU A 37 30.01 -4.63 -22.30
CA GLU A 37 29.69 -5.72 -21.34
C GLU A 37 28.17 -5.87 -21.09
N ALA A 38 27.40 -4.78 -21.27
CA ALA A 38 25.96 -4.78 -21.01
C ALA A 38 25.20 -3.95 -22.05
N TRP A 39 24.39 -4.59 -22.87
CA TRP A 39 23.54 -3.92 -23.86
C TRP A 39 22.26 -4.69 -24.17
N CYS A 40 21.25 -3.97 -24.61
CA CYS A 40 20.01 -4.55 -25.13
C CYS A 40 19.57 -3.82 -26.39
N ARG A 41 19.31 -4.58 -27.45
CA ARG A 41 18.72 -4.11 -28.70
C ARG A 41 17.26 -4.56 -28.76
N LEU A 42 16.36 -3.62 -28.95
CA LEU A 42 14.92 -3.84 -29.04
C LEU A 42 14.46 -3.37 -30.43
N ALA A 43 13.93 -4.30 -31.22
CA ALA A 43 13.41 -4.02 -32.56
C ALA A 43 11.90 -4.27 -32.61
N ALA A 44 11.13 -3.29 -33.07
CA ALA A 44 9.70 -3.43 -33.29
C ALA A 44 9.34 -3.30 -34.77
N GLY A 45 8.50 -4.20 -35.23
CA GLY A 45 7.84 -4.14 -36.53
C GLY A 45 6.32 -4.16 -36.33
N GLU A 46 5.62 -3.38 -37.16
CA GLU A 46 4.16 -3.29 -37.08
C GLU A 46 3.50 -3.70 -38.39
N THR A 47 2.38 -4.40 -38.25
CA THR A 47 1.39 -4.60 -39.31
C THR A 47 0.12 -3.81 -38.94
N ALA A 48 -0.88 -3.82 -39.80
CA ALA A 48 -2.18 -3.23 -39.47
C ALA A 48 -2.89 -3.92 -38.29
N ALA A 49 -2.51 -5.15 -37.96
CA ALA A 49 -3.18 -5.99 -36.98
C ALA A 49 -2.37 -6.27 -35.71
N ASP A 50 -1.05 -6.21 -35.75
CA ASP A 50 -0.18 -6.56 -34.62
C ASP A 50 1.10 -5.72 -34.56
N CYS A 51 1.71 -5.72 -33.38
CA CYS A 51 3.06 -5.22 -33.12
C CYS A 51 3.92 -6.42 -32.71
N GLN A 52 4.99 -6.68 -33.43
CA GLN A 52 5.97 -7.73 -33.14
C GLN A 52 7.25 -7.10 -32.65
N VAL A 53 7.74 -7.55 -31.50
CA VAL A 53 8.97 -7.04 -30.90
C VAL A 53 9.94 -8.18 -30.66
N SER A 54 11.22 -7.92 -30.97
CA SER A 54 12.34 -8.80 -30.64
C SER A 54 13.35 -8.05 -29.78
N ALA A 55 13.97 -8.76 -28.85
CA ALA A 55 15.03 -8.26 -28.00
C ALA A 55 16.26 -9.17 -28.08
N GLU A 56 17.44 -8.56 -28.23
CA GLU A 56 18.73 -9.20 -28.02
C GLU A 56 19.36 -8.57 -26.79
N LEU A 57 19.75 -9.39 -25.81
CA LEU A 57 20.30 -8.96 -24.54
C LEU A 57 21.68 -9.58 -24.34
N HIS A 58 22.66 -8.77 -24.07
CA HIS A 58 24.03 -9.17 -23.71
C HIS A 58 24.38 -8.63 -22.33
N TYR A 59 24.92 -9.49 -21.47
CA TYR A 59 25.27 -9.11 -20.11
C TYR A 59 26.46 -9.94 -19.60
N HIS A 60 27.60 -9.29 -19.37
CA HIS A 60 28.84 -9.92 -18.89
C HIS A 60 29.22 -11.21 -19.64
N GLY A 61 29.16 -11.18 -20.97
CA GLY A 61 29.52 -12.32 -21.82
C GLY A 61 28.40 -13.36 -22.03
N TYR A 62 27.23 -13.18 -21.41
CA TYR A 62 26.07 -14.03 -21.62
C TYR A 62 25.07 -13.36 -22.57
N THR A 63 24.45 -14.16 -23.42
CA THR A 63 23.47 -13.68 -24.40
C THR A 63 22.10 -14.31 -24.19
N ALA A 64 21.07 -13.52 -24.44
CA ALA A 64 19.69 -13.96 -24.35
C ALA A 64 18.84 -13.25 -25.40
N ALA A 65 17.68 -13.80 -25.70
CA ALA A 65 16.73 -13.23 -26.63
C ALA A 65 15.29 -13.32 -26.08
N GLY A 66 14.48 -12.37 -26.52
CA GLY A 66 13.05 -12.36 -26.28
C GLY A 66 12.30 -12.01 -27.55
N THR A 67 11.10 -12.56 -27.70
CA THR A 67 10.17 -12.16 -28.74
C THR A 67 8.77 -12.07 -28.18
N PHE A 68 8.03 -11.05 -28.58
CA PHE A 68 6.65 -10.90 -28.17
C PHE A 68 5.82 -10.26 -29.29
N ALA A 69 4.57 -10.72 -29.45
CA ALA A 69 3.60 -10.13 -30.35
C ALA A 69 2.36 -9.70 -29.59
N SER A 70 1.86 -8.50 -29.87
CA SER A 70 0.62 -7.97 -29.29
C SER A 70 -0.32 -7.53 -30.41
N PRO A 71 -1.60 -7.92 -30.37
CA PRO A 71 -2.58 -7.40 -31.32
C PRO A 71 -2.75 -5.88 -31.11
N LEU A 72 -2.93 -5.15 -32.21
CA LEU A 72 -3.24 -3.73 -32.21
C LEU A 72 -4.72 -3.52 -32.52
N THR A 73 -5.52 -3.29 -31.48
CA THR A 73 -6.98 -3.15 -31.58
C THR A 73 -7.46 -1.90 -30.85
N GLY A 74 -8.61 -1.40 -31.26
CA GLY A 74 -9.25 -0.25 -30.62
C GLY A 74 -8.74 1.10 -31.12
N THR A 75 -8.79 2.09 -30.25
CA THR A 75 -8.37 3.48 -30.50
C THR A 75 -6.84 3.60 -30.61
N ASP A 76 -6.35 4.69 -31.13
CA ASP A 76 -4.90 4.96 -31.22
C ASP A 76 -4.24 4.97 -29.82
N PHE A 77 -4.93 5.46 -28.81
CA PHE A 77 -4.46 5.42 -27.43
C PHE A 77 -4.32 3.98 -26.89
N GLU A 78 -5.28 3.11 -27.20
CA GLU A 78 -5.24 1.70 -26.82
C GLU A 78 -4.11 0.96 -27.55
N LYS A 79 -3.92 1.23 -28.83
CA LYS A 79 -2.82 0.68 -29.63
C LYS A 79 -1.47 1.12 -29.10
N GLU A 80 -1.31 2.39 -28.71
CA GLU A 80 -0.08 2.87 -28.06
C GLU A 80 0.21 2.11 -26.76
N GLY A 81 -0.81 1.88 -25.94
CA GLY A 81 -0.69 1.06 -24.73
C GLY A 81 -0.28 -0.39 -25.03
N GLN A 82 -0.81 -0.98 -26.11
CA GLN A 82 -0.46 -2.34 -26.56
C GLN A 82 0.98 -2.42 -27.08
N ARG A 83 1.50 -1.39 -27.80
CA ARG A 83 2.90 -1.28 -28.20
C ARG A 83 3.85 -1.23 -27.00
N ARG A 84 3.58 -0.32 -26.07
CA ARG A 84 4.38 -0.19 -24.84
C ARG A 84 4.44 -1.49 -24.06
N TYR A 85 3.30 -2.15 -23.96
CA TYR A 85 3.22 -3.45 -23.33
C TYR A 85 4.07 -4.50 -24.07
N ALA A 86 3.98 -4.59 -25.40
CA ALA A 86 4.76 -5.53 -26.20
C ALA A 86 6.28 -5.35 -26.01
N VAL A 87 6.75 -4.10 -26.01
CA VAL A 87 8.16 -3.79 -25.79
C VAL A 87 8.61 -4.20 -24.38
N ALA A 88 7.83 -3.86 -23.36
CA ALA A 88 8.12 -4.25 -21.98
C ALA A 88 8.13 -5.78 -21.80
N ALA A 89 7.16 -6.48 -22.40
CA ALA A 89 7.07 -7.94 -22.34
C ALA A 89 8.25 -8.61 -23.02
N CYS A 90 8.65 -8.11 -24.18
CA CYS A 90 9.80 -8.62 -24.91
C CYS A 90 11.10 -8.46 -24.12
N PHE A 91 11.35 -7.29 -23.52
CA PHE A 91 12.51 -7.06 -22.65
C PHE A 91 12.51 -7.98 -21.42
N TYR A 92 11.35 -8.16 -20.81
CA TYR A 92 11.19 -9.08 -19.67
C TYR A 92 11.45 -10.53 -20.05
N LEU A 93 10.97 -10.98 -21.22
CA LEU A 93 11.24 -12.34 -21.70
C LEU A 93 12.72 -12.57 -22.00
N ALA A 94 13.42 -11.56 -22.58
CA ALA A 94 14.87 -11.62 -22.76
C ALA A 94 15.59 -11.74 -21.40
N PHE A 95 15.14 -11.03 -20.37
CA PHE A 95 15.67 -11.18 -19.01
C PHE A 95 15.40 -12.57 -18.43
N LEU A 96 14.19 -13.14 -18.61
CA LEU A 96 13.86 -14.48 -18.16
C LEU A 96 14.73 -15.56 -18.84
N ASP A 97 15.09 -15.36 -20.12
CA ASP A 97 16.03 -16.23 -20.84
C ASP A 97 17.46 -16.04 -20.35
N LEU A 98 17.87 -14.81 -19.96
CA LEU A 98 19.20 -14.51 -19.44
C LEU A 98 19.42 -15.07 -18.04
N TYR A 99 18.47 -14.88 -17.14
CA TYR A 99 18.63 -15.08 -15.70
C TYR A 99 19.16 -16.46 -15.30
N PRO A 100 18.66 -17.60 -15.82
CA PRO A 100 19.17 -18.92 -15.50
C PRO A 100 20.57 -19.19 -16.09
N LYS A 101 21.00 -18.46 -17.12
CA LYS A 101 22.33 -18.61 -17.75
C LYS A 101 23.42 -17.96 -16.90
N LEU A 102 23.07 -16.98 -16.07
CA LEU A 102 24.03 -16.26 -15.22
C LEU A 102 24.44 -17.09 -13.98
N PRO A 103 25.75 -17.14 -13.63
CA PRO A 103 26.21 -17.72 -12.38
C PRO A 103 25.57 -17.05 -11.17
N GLU A 104 25.33 -17.82 -10.11
CA GLU A 104 24.72 -17.31 -8.87
C GLU A 104 25.55 -16.16 -8.26
N ALA A 105 26.87 -16.30 -8.25
CA ALA A 105 27.76 -15.25 -7.78
C ALA A 105 27.60 -13.91 -8.54
N LEU A 106 27.40 -13.95 -9.88
CA LEU A 106 27.16 -12.77 -10.67
C LEU A 106 25.78 -12.17 -10.39
N ARG A 107 24.74 -13.03 -10.30
CA ARG A 107 23.39 -12.56 -9.93
C ARG A 107 23.38 -11.87 -8.57
N ALA A 108 24.09 -12.41 -7.59
CA ALA A 108 24.23 -11.83 -6.26
C ALA A 108 25.01 -10.50 -6.30
N ALA A 109 26.14 -10.43 -7.00
CA ALA A 109 26.95 -9.22 -7.14
C ALA A 109 26.18 -8.08 -7.79
N GLU A 110 25.41 -8.38 -8.85
CA GLU A 110 24.61 -7.42 -9.62
C GLU A 110 23.19 -7.23 -9.04
N LYS A 111 22.88 -7.87 -7.93
CA LYS A 111 21.56 -7.82 -7.26
C LYS A 111 20.39 -8.18 -8.16
N LEU A 112 20.62 -9.08 -9.12
CA LEU A 112 19.57 -9.53 -10.03
C LEU A 112 18.65 -10.51 -9.31
N THR A 113 17.36 -10.25 -9.41
CA THR A 113 16.31 -11.13 -8.85
C THR A 113 15.14 -11.26 -9.83
N LEU A 114 14.48 -12.41 -9.82
CA LEU A 114 13.20 -12.54 -10.53
C LEU A 114 12.14 -11.74 -9.76
N PRO A 115 11.46 -10.77 -10.40
CA PRO A 115 10.42 -10.01 -9.73
C PRO A 115 9.27 -10.93 -9.28
N PRO A 116 8.89 -10.94 -8.00
CA PRO A 116 7.86 -11.84 -7.49
C PRO A 116 6.47 -11.60 -8.13
N GLY A 117 6.25 -10.43 -8.68
CA GLY A 117 5.02 -10.10 -9.42
C GLY A 117 5.17 -10.07 -10.93
N GLY A 118 6.19 -10.70 -11.49
CA GLY A 118 6.43 -10.67 -12.93
C GLY A 118 6.60 -9.24 -13.44
N MET A 119 5.94 -8.93 -14.55
CA MET A 119 5.91 -7.59 -15.12
C MET A 119 4.96 -6.62 -14.40
N LEU A 120 4.17 -7.08 -13.45
CA LEU A 120 3.23 -6.23 -12.77
C LEU A 120 3.95 -5.30 -11.79
N THR A 121 4.28 -4.09 -12.25
CA THR A 121 5.06 -3.08 -11.48
C THR A 121 4.19 -2.11 -10.69
N GLY A 122 2.87 -2.15 -10.89
CA GLY A 122 1.92 -1.25 -10.22
C GLY A 122 1.86 -1.47 -8.71
N VAL A 123 1.48 -0.40 -8.00
CA VAL A 123 1.30 -0.42 -6.53
C VAL A 123 0.06 -1.21 -6.09
N ARG A 124 -0.81 -1.59 -7.02
CA ARG A 124 -2.07 -2.34 -6.81
C ARG A 124 -2.11 -3.55 -7.71
N PRO A 125 -1.44 -4.64 -7.33
CA PRO A 125 -1.31 -5.81 -8.20
C PRO A 125 -2.62 -6.63 -8.35
N ASP A 126 -3.63 -6.40 -7.52
CA ASP A 126 -4.96 -6.99 -7.58
C ASP A 126 -5.96 -6.23 -8.47
N LYS A 127 -5.68 -4.96 -8.80
CA LYS A 127 -6.58 -4.12 -9.63
C LYS A 127 -6.93 -4.74 -10.99
N PRO A 128 -6.01 -5.42 -11.72
CA PRO A 128 -6.36 -6.13 -12.95
C PRO A 128 -7.39 -7.24 -12.74
N ILE A 129 -7.37 -7.93 -11.60
CA ILE A 129 -8.37 -8.94 -11.25
C ILE A 129 -9.74 -8.30 -11.05
N THR A 130 -9.82 -7.27 -10.19
CA THR A 130 -11.09 -6.55 -9.94
C THR A 130 -11.70 -6.07 -11.26
N ARG A 131 -10.87 -5.52 -12.15
CA ARG A 131 -11.30 -5.07 -13.48
C ARG A 131 -11.79 -6.23 -14.36
N ALA A 132 -11.06 -7.33 -14.45
CA ALA A 132 -11.45 -8.49 -15.25
C ALA A 132 -12.80 -9.08 -14.78
N LEU A 133 -13.02 -9.14 -13.45
CA LEU A 133 -14.28 -9.57 -12.87
C LEU A 133 -15.44 -8.60 -13.17
N MET A 134 -15.17 -7.29 -13.23
CA MET A 134 -16.15 -6.28 -13.67
C MET A 134 -16.51 -6.44 -15.16
N GLU A 135 -15.56 -6.81 -15.99
CA GLU A 135 -15.75 -7.11 -17.42
C GLU A 135 -16.50 -8.45 -17.65
N GLY A 136 -16.85 -9.17 -16.58
CA GLY A 136 -17.62 -10.43 -16.63
C GLY A 136 -16.77 -11.69 -16.84
N LYS A 137 -15.43 -11.60 -16.74
CA LYS A 137 -14.57 -12.77 -16.77
C LYS A 137 -14.76 -13.62 -15.51
N THR A 138 -14.58 -14.91 -15.63
CA THR A 138 -14.52 -15.81 -14.49
C THR A 138 -13.26 -15.59 -13.65
N PRO A 139 -13.25 -15.97 -12.37
CA PRO A 139 -12.06 -15.90 -11.54
C PRO A 139 -10.83 -16.58 -12.15
N GLU A 140 -11.02 -17.73 -12.79
CA GLU A 140 -9.93 -18.47 -13.40
C GLU A 140 -9.38 -17.78 -14.66
N GLU A 141 -10.24 -17.19 -15.50
CA GLU A 141 -9.82 -16.38 -16.65
C GLU A 141 -9.05 -15.14 -16.19
N ALA A 142 -9.50 -14.46 -15.14
CA ALA A 142 -8.81 -13.30 -14.57
C ALA A 142 -7.42 -13.68 -14.02
N LYS A 143 -7.30 -14.80 -13.31
CA LYS A 143 -6.02 -15.32 -12.82
C LYS A 143 -5.11 -15.72 -13.98
N GLN A 144 -5.64 -16.41 -14.99
CA GLN A 144 -4.87 -16.82 -16.15
C GLN A 144 -4.34 -15.61 -16.95
N GLU A 145 -5.11 -14.51 -17.02
CA GLU A 145 -4.63 -13.28 -17.64
C GLU A 145 -3.41 -12.69 -16.91
N LEU A 146 -3.39 -12.69 -15.58
CA LEU A 146 -2.20 -12.27 -14.82
C LEU A 146 -0.97 -13.12 -15.16
N LYS A 147 -1.15 -14.42 -15.28
CA LYS A 147 -0.07 -15.37 -15.58
C LYS A 147 0.47 -15.22 -17.00
N THR A 148 -0.42 -15.13 -17.98
CA THR A 148 -0.04 -15.09 -19.40
C THR A 148 0.38 -13.70 -19.87
N ARG A 149 -0.30 -12.67 -19.40
CA ARG A 149 -0.04 -11.29 -19.81
C ARG A 149 1.06 -10.63 -19.00
N TYR A 150 1.09 -10.85 -17.68
CA TYR A 150 2.05 -10.16 -16.80
C TYR A 150 3.12 -11.10 -16.23
N PHE A 151 3.14 -12.36 -16.64
CA PHE A 151 4.10 -13.39 -16.18
C PHE A 151 4.14 -13.52 -14.65
N VAL A 152 2.99 -13.30 -13.98
CA VAL A 152 2.89 -13.42 -12.53
C VAL A 152 2.93 -14.90 -12.13
N PRO A 153 3.79 -15.31 -11.19
CA PRO A 153 3.82 -16.68 -10.68
C PRO A 153 2.48 -17.11 -10.08
N GLU A 154 2.19 -18.43 -10.15
CA GLU A 154 0.91 -19.02 -9.71
C GLU A 154 0.47 -18.55 -8.32
N GLU A 155 1.36 -18.63 -7.33
CA GLU A 155 1.05 -18.26 -5.94
C GLU A 155 0.67 -16.79 -5.80
N ARG A 156 1.35 -15.89 -6.52
CA ARG A 156 1.06 -14.45 -6.50
C ARG A 156 -0.19 -14.11 -7.30
N ALA A 157 -0.46 -14.85 -8.38
CA ALA A 157 -1.70 -14.70 -9.13
C ALA A 157 -2.91 -15.19 -8.31
N ALA A 158 -2.76 -16.27 -7.54
CA ALA A 158 -3.78 -16.75 -6.61
C ALA A 158 -4.04 -15.73 -5.49
N LEU A 159 -2.99 -15.17 -4.87
CA LEU A 159 -3.12 -14.13 -3.84
C LEU A 159 -3.83 -12.87 -4.40
N ALA A 160 -3.44 -12.42 -5.61
CA ALA A 160 -4.08 -11.29 -6.26
C ALA A 160 -5.55 -11.59 -6.63
N LEU A 161 -5.88 -12.84 -6.98
CA LEU A 161 -7.26 -13.25 -7.22
C LEU A 161 -8.11 -13.16 -5.95
N GLU A 162 -7.63 -13.67 -4.83
CA GLU A 162 -8.35 -13.63 -3.56
C GLU A 162 -8.64 -12.17 -3.14
N THR A 163 -7.61 -11.32 -3.12
CA THR A 163 -7.78 -9.91 -2.72
C THR A 163 -8.58 -9.10 -3.74
N GLY A 164 -8.36 -9.30 -5.03
CA GLY A 164 -9.13 -8.64 -6.09
C GLY A 164 -10.61 -9.05 -6.12
N ALA A 165 -10.92 -10.28 -5.72
CA ALA A 165 -12.30 -10.73 -5.55
C ALA A 165 -12.99 -10.01 -4.38
N VAL A 166 -12.29 -9.76 -3.26
CA VAL A 166 -12.82 -8.94 -2.15
C VAL A 166 -13.08 -7.51 -2.64
N GLY A 167 -12.13 -6.91 -3.36
CA GLY A 167 -12.31 -5.58 -3.99
C GLY A 167 -13.52 -5.53 -4.92
N TYR A 168 -13.73 -6.57 -5.74
CA TYR A 168 -14.90 -6.68 -6.60
C TYR A 168 -16.22 -6.78 -5.81
N GLN A 169 -16.26 -7.57 -4.72
CA GLN A 169 -17.45 -7.63 -3.87
C GLN A 169 -17.71 -6.31 -3.13
N ALA A 170 -16.66 -5.62 -2.69
CA ALA A 170 -16.76 -4.29 -2.11
C ALA A 170 -17.37 -3.29 -3.10
N LEU A 171 -16.89 -3.29 -4.35
CA LEU A 171 -17.39 -2.43 -5.41
C LEU A 171 -18.89 -2.66 -5.72
N LYS A 172 -19.34 -3.92 -5.72
CA LYS A 172 -20.77 -4.24 -5.92
C LYS A 172 -21.72 -3.67 -4.86
N ARG A 173 -21.20 -3.39 -3.67
CA ARG A 173 -21.97 -2.84 -2.54
C ARG A 173 -21.92 -1.31 -2.49
N LEU A 174 -21.07 -0.69 -3.32
CA LEU A 174 -20.92 0.76 -3.35
C LEU A 174 -22.08 1.43 -4.07
N GLU A 175 -22.57 2.51 -3.48
CA GLU A 175 -23.44 3.47 -4.14
C GLU A 175 -22.62 4.66 -4.65
N LYS A 176 -23.11 5.38 -5.65
CA LYS A 176 -22.38 6.48 -6.31
C LYS A 176 -21.92 7.60 -5.36
N ARG A 177 -22.60 7.75 -4.21
CA ARG A 177 -22.34 8.81 -3.23
C ARG A 177 -21.72 8.29 -1.93
N ASP A 178 -21.23 7.06 -1.93
CA ASP A 178 -20.47 6.53 -0.82
C ASP A 178 -19.08 7.16 -0.77
N ILE A 179 -18.66 7.50 0.43
CA ILE A 179 -17.32 8.01 0.74
C ILE A 179 -16.78 7.36 2.00
N ASP A 180 -15.48 7.29 2.10
CA ASP A 180 -14.83 6.99 3.36
C ASP A 180 -14.32 8.26 4.03
N LEU A 181 -14.25 8.22 5.36
CA LEU A 181 -13.71 9.29 6.18
C LEU A 181 -12.38 8.87 6.79
N TYR A 182 -11.36 9.71 6.67
CA TYR A 182 -10.07 9.51 7.29
C TYR A 182 -9.71 10.66 8.21
N VAL A 183 -9.26 10.36 9.42
CA VAL A 183 -8.72 11.34 10.36
C VAL A 183 -7.26 11.04 10.66
N GLY A 184 -6.38 11.97 10.33
CA GLY A 184 -4.95 11.84 10.55
C GLY A 184 -4.49 12.50 11.85
N ILE A 185 -3.79 11.76 12.72
CA ILE A 185 -3.14 12.28 13.92
C ILE A 185 -1.62 12.27 13.70
N PRO A 186 -0.99 13.41 13.37
CA PRO A 186 0.40 13.48 12.91
C PRO A 186 1.42 13.49 14.06
N PHE A 187 1.12 12.83 15.15
CA PHE A 187 1.99 12.78 16.33
C PHE A 187 2.28 11.34 16.73
N CYS A 188 3.51 11.09 17.21
CA CYS A 188 3.95 9.80 17.75
C CYS A 188 4.71 9.99 19.06
N PRO A 189 4.73 8.99 19.96
CA PRO A 189 5.59 9.04 21.14
C PRO A 189 7.08 9.23 20.78
N THR A 190 7.56 8.43 19.83
CA THR A 190 8.92 8.50 19.25
C THR A 190 8.85 8.20 17.75
N ARG A 191 9.86 8.66 16.99
CA ARG A 191 9.94 8.35 15.55
C ARG A 191 10.68 7.03 15.32
N CYS A 192 9.99 6.03 14.81
CA CYS A 192 10.58 4.74 14.44
C CYS A 192 11.56 4.88 13.26
N ALA A 193 12.62 4.07 13.22
CA ALA A 193 13.69 4.15 12.23
C ALA A 193 13.20 3.88 10.78
N TYR A 194 12.20 3.03 10.61
CA TYR A 194 11.61 2.70 9.31
C TYR A 194 10.54 3.69 8.83
N CYS A 195 10.00 4.54 9.74
CA CYS A 195 8.80 5.32 9.46
C CYS A 195 9.07 6.44 8.46
N SER A 196 8.25 6.48 7.42
CA SER A 196 8.28 7.51 6.37
C SER A 196 7.09 8.47 6.44
N PHE A 197 6.15 8.23 7.35
CA PHE A 197 5.03 9.15 7.55
C PHE A 197 5.50 10.49 8.12
N VAL A 198 4.76 11.55 7.78
CA VAL A 198 4.98 12.87 8.34
C VAL A 198 4.37 12.89 9.72
N SER A 199 5.16 12.46 10.71
CA SER A 199 4.78 12.51 12.10
C SER A 199 5.84 13.25 12.92
N GLN A 200 5.40 13.93 13.96
CA GLN A 200 6.27 14.63 14.92
C GLN A 200 6.29 13.88 16.25
N SER A 201 7.48 13.79 16.85
CA SER A 201 7.58 13.26 18.21
C SER A 201 6.94 14.25 19.18
N VAL A 202 6.02 13.78 20.04
CA VAL A 202 5.39 14.61 21.07
C VAL A 202 6.40 15.17 22.06
N GLU A 203 7.55 14.55 22.25
CA GLU A 203 8.63 15.08 23.11
C GLU A 203 9.07 16.50 22.68
N ARG A 204 8.97 16.82 21.39
CA ARG A 204 9.38 18.11 20.81
C ARG A 204 8.22 19.00 20.40
N SER A 205 7.01 18.46 20.33
CA SER A 205 5.85 19.13 19.75
C SER A 205 4.57 19.02 20.60
N PHE A 206 4.71 18.73 21.90
CA PHE A 206 3.57 18.56 22.80
C PHE A 206 2.65 19.80 22.81
N SER A 207 3.21 20.99 22.76
CA SER A 207 2.45 22.26 22.74
C SER A 207 1.60 22.44 21.46
N LEU A 208 1.86 21.67 20.40
CA LEU A 208 1.08 21.72 19.16
C LEU A 208 -0.15 20.81 19.18
N VAL A 209 -0.25 19.86 20.12
CA VAL A 209 -1.33 18.85 20.11
C VAL A 209 -2.68 19.52 20.36
N GLU A 210 -2.81 20.33 21.38
CA GLU A 210 -4.08 20.97 21.73
C GLU A 210 -4.59 21.96 20.67
N PRO A 211 -3.76 22.87 20.11
CA PRO A 211 -4.17 23.70 18.97
C PRO A 211 -4.55 22.87 17.74
N TYR A 212 -3.83 21.77 17.50
CA TYR A 212 -4.11 20.86 16.39
C TYR A 212 -5.49 20.20 16.54
N VAL A 213 -5.81 19.67 17.72
CA VAL A 213 -7.12 19.03 17.99
C VAL A 213 -8.27 20.01 17.75
N LYS A 214 -8.12 21.27 18.20
CA LYS A 214 -9.12 22.33 17.95
C LYS A 214 -9.32 22.60 16.45
N ALA A 215 -8.23 22.73 15.70
CA ALA A 215 -8.30 22.94 14.25
C ALA A 215 -8.91 21.72 13.52
N LEU A 216 -8.56 20.51 13.94
CA LEU A 216 -9.11 19.27 13.40
C LEU A 216 -10.62 19.17 13.63
N ILE A 217 -11.11 19.47 14.82
CA ILE A 217 -12.54 19.48 15.14
C ILE A 217 -13.28 20.53 14.27
N ALA A 218 -12.69 21.70 14.05
CA ALA A 218 -13.27 22.69 13.17
C ALA A 218 -13.36 22.22 11.70
N GLU A 219 -12.30 21.54 11.21
CA GLU A 219 -12.30 20.94 9.87
C GLU A 219 -13.34 19.83 9.75
N ILE A 220 -13.48 18.95 10.76
CA ILE A 220 -14.48 17.87 10.79
C ILE A 220 -15.90 18.46 10.69
N ARG A 221 -16.21 19.51 11.47
CA ARG A 221 -17.51 20.15 11.46
C ARG A 221 -17.82 20.78 10.09
N SER A 222 -16.90 21.53 9.52
CA SER A 222 -17.10 22.13 8.18
C SER A 222 -17.21 21.06 7.08
N GLY A 223 -16.45 19.96 7.22
CA GLY A 223 -16.56 18.79 6.33
C GLY A 223 -17.91 18.08 6.45
N GLY A 224 -18.48 18.00 7.65
CA GLY A 224 -19.82 17.46 7.88
C GLY A 224 -20.91 18.28 7.17
N ASP A 225 -20.84 19.60 7.26
CA ASP A 225 -21.75 20.50 6.51
C ASP A 225 -21.66 20.26 5.01
N MET A 226 -20.45 20.14 4.50
CA MET A 226 -20.18 19.86 3.08
C MET A 226 -20.74 18.48 2.66
N VAL A 227 -20.54 17.44 3.43
CA VAL A 227 -21.02 16.07 3.16
C VAL A 227 -22.55 16.05 3.13
N ARG A 228 -23.20 16.67 4.13
CA ARG A 228 -24.67 16.77 4.19
C ARG A 228 -25.23 17.54 2.98
N SER A 229 -24.65 18.71 2.67
CA SER A 229 -25.11 19.56 1.56
C SER A 229 -24.99 18.87 0.20
N ASN A 230 -24.02 17.96 0.05
CA ASN A 230 -23.81 17.18 -1.16
C ASN A 230 -24.42 15.75 -1.07
N ARG A 231 -25.21 15.45 -0.05
CA ARG A 231 -25.87 14.15 0.16
C ARG A 231 -24.93 12.96 0.02
N LEU A 232 -23.69 13.09 0.52
CA LEU A 232 -22.72 12.01 0.53
C LEU A 232 -22.95 11.11 1.75
N ARG A 233 -22.62 9.83 1.62
CA ARG A 233 -22.88 8.82 2.65
C ARG A 233 -21.57 8.23 3.14
N PRO A 234 -21.19 8.45 4.42
CA PRO A 234 -20.05 7.76 5.01
C PRO A 234 -20.26 6.23 5.07
N ARG A 235 -19.29 5.49 4.56
CA ARG A 235 -19.29 4.03 4.52
C ARG A 235 -18.31 3.40 5.50
N ALA A 236 -17.13 3.95 5.60
CA ALA A 236 -16.12 3.56 6.56
C ALA A 236 -15.46 4.79 7.19
N PHE A 237 -15.07 4.65 8.45
CA PHE A 237 -14.28 5.66 9.16
C PHE A 237 -12.97 5.04 9.65
N TYR A 238 -11.88 5.77 9.45
CA TYR A 238 -10.55 5.35 9.86
C TYR A 238 -9.76 6.49 10.50
N MET A 239 -9.35 6.34 11.76
CA MET A 239 -8.44 7.26 12.44
C MET A 239 -7.06 6.63 12.55
N GLY A 240 -6.07 7.27 11.93
CA GLY A 240 -4.70 6.74 11.89
C GLY A 240 -3.65 7.84 11.76
N GLY A 241 -2.56 7.54 11.03
CA GLY A 241 -1.49 8.47 10.72
C GLY A 241 -0.20 8.23 11.50
N GLY A 242 0.08 9.03 12.52
CA GLY A 242 1.18 8.79 13.46
C GLY A 242 0.81 7.73 14.49
N THR A 243 0.21 8.18 15.58
CA THR A 243 -0.28 7.30 16.66
C THR A 243 -1.44 7.98 17.37
N PRO A 244 -2.70 7.74 17.01
CA PRO A 244 -3.86 8.30 17.70
C PRO A 244 -3.86 8.08 19.22
N GLY A 245 -3.25 7.00 19.68
CA GLY A 245 -3.10 6.72 21.11
C GLY A 245 -2.30 7.76 21.91
N ILE A 246 -1.66 8.76 21.28
CA ILE A 246 -1.02 9.87 22.00
C ILE A 246 -2.03 10.88 22.59
N LEU A 247 -3.23 10.92 22.02
CA LEU A 247 -4.30 11.80 22.50
C LEU A 247 -4.69 11.42 23.92
N THR A 248 -5.09 12.43 24.71
CA THR A 248 -5.74 12.17 26.00
C THR A 248 -7.13 11.58 25.77
N PRO A 249 -7.73 10.91 26.79
CA PRO A 249 -9.12 10.45 26.69
C PRO A 249 -10.08 11.58 26.29
N ASP A 250 -9.97 12.76 26.89
CA ASP A 250 -10.83 13.92 26.58
C ASP A 250 -10.65 14.44 25.15
N GLN A 251 -9.42 14.45 24.63
CA GLN A 251 -9.15 14.85 23.23
C GLN A 251 -9.71 13.83 22.25
N MET A 252 -9.63 12.55 22.58
CA MET A 252 -10.17 11.45 21.77
C MET A 252 -11.69 11.52 21.76
N ASP A 253 -12.31 11.70 22.91
CA ASP A 253 -13.76 11.89 23.07
C ASP A 253 -14.25 13.11 22.27
N ALA A 254 -13.59 14.25 22.39
CA ALA A 254 -13.97 15.46 21.66
C ALA A 254 -13.92 15.31 20.13
N ILE A 255 -12.92 14.58 19.59
CA ILE A 255 -12.81 14.31 18.15
C ILE A 255 -13.94 13.37 17.71
N LEU A 256 -14.18 12.28 18.45
CA LEU A 256 -15.20 11.29 18.09
C LEU A 256 -16.62 11.87 18.23
N THR A 257 -16.88 12.69 19.27
CA THR A 257 -18.12 13.46 19.41
C THR A 257 -18.34 14.40 18.22
N ALA A 258 -17.30 15.14 17.81
CA ALA A 258 -17.40 16.04 16.65
C ALA A 258 -17.70 15.26 15.35
N LEU A 259 -17.18 14.05 15.19
CA LEU A 259 -17.50 13.16 14.06
C LEU A 259 -18.98 12.71 14.09
N GLU A 260 -19.47 12.23 15.22
CA GLU A 260 -20.86 11.81 15.39
C GLU A 260 -21.87 12.95 15.18
N GLU A 261 -21.54 14.16 15.66
CA GLU A 261 -22.35 15.37 15.43
C GLU A 261 -22.35 15.81 13.96
N SER A 262 -21.25 15.55 13.23
CA SER A 262 -21.03 16.06 11.88
C SER A 262 -21.48 15.12 10.78
N PHE A 263 -21.45 13.82 11.01
CA PHE A 263 -21.73 12.78 10.02
C PHE A 263 -22.79 11.81 10.51
N ASP A 264 -23.66 11.36 9.60
CA ASP A 264 -24.51 10.21 9.87
C ASP A 264 -23.69 8.91 9.75
N LEU A 265 -23.24 8.40 10.87
CA LEU A 265 -22.47 7.16 10.96
C LEU A 265 -23.37 5.93 11.22
N SER A 266 -24.69 6.10 11.25
CA SER A 266 -25.63 4.99 11.53
C SER A 266 -25.58 3.86 10.51
N ALA A 267 -25.24 4.20 9.26
CA ALA A 267 -25.04 3.27 8.16
C ALA A 267 -23.57 2.88 7.94
N CYS A 268 -22.66 3.37 8.79
CA CYS A 268 -21.24 3.10 8.71
C CYS A 268 -20.91 1.81 9.49
N PRO A 269 -20.71 0.66 8.82
CA PRO A 269 -20.50 -0.62 9.51
C PRO A 269 -19.12 -0.71 10.16
N GLU A 270 -18.20 0.18 9.81
CA GLU A 270 -16.82 0.13 10.27
C GLU A 270 -16.35 1.50 10.80
N ILE A 271 -15.95 1.48 12.06
CA ILE A 271 -15.29 2.59 12.74
C ILE A 271 -13.97 2.06 13.29
N THR A 272 -12.87 2.37 12.61
CA THR A 272 -11.54 1.88 12.95
C THR A 272 -10.69 2.99 13.57
N VAL A 273 -10.02 2.66 14.69
CA VAL A 273 -9.05 3.54 15.33
C VAL A 273 -7.72 2.81 15.55
N GLU A 274 -6.67 3.29 14.87
CA GLU A 274 -5.30 2.86 15.12
C GLU A 274 -4.81 3.46 16.45
N ILE A 275 -5.21 2.86 17.58
CA ILE A 275 -4.62 3.31 18.86
C ILE A 275 -3.10 3.11 18.84
N GLY A 276 -2.65 2.10 18.10
CA GLY A 276 -1.32 1.96 17.51
C GLY A 276 -0.33 1.31 18.45
N ARG A 277 0.48 2.09 19.14
CA ARG A 277 1.58 1.56 19.95
C ARG A 277 1.11 1.01 21.29
N PRO A 278 1.57 -0.18 21.73
CA PRO A 278 1.20 -0.77 23.00
C PRO A 278 1.38 0.14 24.21
N ASP A 279 2.46 0.95 24.20
CA ASP A 279 2.81 1.89 25.28
C ASP A 279 1.89 3.13 25.37
N THR A 280 0.93 3.27 24.45
CA THR A 280 -0.06 4.37 24.47
C THR A 280 -1.47 3.93 24.86
N ILE A 281 -1.70 2.64 25.02
CA ILE A 281 -3.01 2.04 25.29
C ILE A 281 -3.30 2.10 26.79
N THR A 282 -4.43 2.71 27.18
CA THR A 282 -4.92 2.76 28.57
C THR A 282 -6.38 2.39 28.64
N ALA A 283 -6.83 2.00 29.84
CA ALA A 283 -8.22 1.62 30.10
C ALA A 283 -9.20 2.76 29.79
N GLU A 284 -8.84 3.98 30.16
CA GLU A 284 -9.67 5.18 29.94
C GLU A 284 -9.88 5.44 28.44
N LYS A 285 -8.82 5.32 27.62
CA LYS A 285 -8.92 5.49 26.16
C LYS A 285 -9.79 4.40 25.53
N LEU A 286 -9.62 3.16 25.96
CA LEU A 286 -10.44 2.06 25.46
C LEU A 286 -11.91 2.22 25.85
N ALA A 287 -12.19 2.77 27.04
CA ALA A 287 -13.56 3.10 27.46
C ALA A 287 -14.18 4.16 26.54
N VAL A 288 -13.44 5.23 26.20
CA VAL A 288 -13.88 6.25 25.24
C VAL A 288 -14.15 5.63 23.88
N LEU A 289 -13.20 4.85 23.31
CA LEU A 289 -13.42 4.21 22.01
C LEU A 289 -14.65 3.31 22.02
N LYS A 290 -14.87 2.59 23.11
CA LYS A 290 -16.03 1.69 23.25
C LYS A 290 -17.35 2.45 23.33
N SER A 291 -17.42 3.60 24.05
CA SER A 291 -18.62 4.42 24.15
C SER A 291 -19.02 5.06 22.84
N HIS A 292 -18.08 5.33 21.95
CA HIS A 292 -18.30 5.85 20.58
C HIS A 292 -18.48 4.74 19.51
N GLY A 293 -18.78 3.51 19.91
CA GLY A 293 -19.12 2.44 18.99
C GLY A 293 -17.96 2.01 18.05
N VAL A 294 -16.71 2.28 18.41
CA VAL A 294 -15.55 1.83 17.61
C VAL A 294 -15.61 0.31 17.44
N THR A 295 -15.53 -0.15 16.20
CA THR A 295 -15.66 -1.56 15.84
C THR A 295 -14.32 -2.26 15.71
N ARG A 296 -13.24 -1.51 15.37
CA ARG A 296 -11.89 -2.06 15.22
C ARG A 296 -10.85 -1.17 15.91
N VAL A 297 -9.98 -1.82 16.67
CA VAL A 297 -8.78 -1.19 17.22
C VAL A 297 -7.53 -1.90 16.73
N CYS A 298 -6.41 -1.15 16.61
CA CYS A 298 -5.14 -1.71 16.15
C CYS A 298 -4.11 -1.65 17.28
N VAL A 299 -3.49 -2.78 17.59
CA VAL A 299 -2.35 -2.91 18.51
C VAL A 299 -1.14 -3.33 17.66
N ASN A 300 -0.25 -2.39 17.34
CA ASN A 300 0.77 -2.59 16.32
C ASN A 300 2.16 -2.87 16.93
N PRO A 301 2.52 -4.15 17.22
CA PRO A 301 3.84 -4.50 17.76
C PRO A 301 4.95 -4.27 16.74
N GLN A 302 4.72 -4.55 15.48
CA GLN A 302 5.65 -4.65 14.35
C GLN A 302 6.60 -5.86 14.43
N THR A 303 7.00 -6.27 15.62
CA THR A 303 7.74 -7.47 15.97
C THR A 303 7.54 -7.76 17.46
N MET A 304 7.73 -9.01 17.87
CA MET A 304 7.74 -9.41 19.28
C MET A 304 9.17 -9.68 19.81
N GLU A 305 10.19 -9.31 19.04
CA GLU A 305 11.60 -9.47 19.41
C GLU A 305 12.12 -8.16 20.02
N ASP A 306 12.41 -8.14 21.33
CA ASP A 306 12.79 -6.93 22.06
C ASP A 306 14.05 -6.24 21.50
N HIS A 307 15.03 -7.02 21.04
CA HIS A 307 16.25 -6.47 20.41
C HIS A 307 15.95 -5.77 19.09
N VAL A 308 14.97 -6.26 18.32
CA VAL A 308 14.51 -5.63 17.08
C VAL A 308 13.71 -4.35 17.40
N LEU A 309 12.82 -4.38 18.41
CA LEU A 309 12.10 -3.18 18.89
C LEU A 309 13.09 -2.07 19.27
N ALA A 310 14.16 -2.41 20.00
CA ALA A 310 15.21 -1.46 20.35
C ALA A 310 15.94 -0.92 19.11
N ALA A 311 16.30 -1.78 18.14
CA ALA A 311 16.97 -1.38 16.90
C ALA A 311 16.15 -0.40 16.05
N ILE A 312 14.82 -0.55 16.02
CA ILE A 312 13.92 0.36 15.29
C ILE A 312 13.48 1.58 16.11
N GLY A 313 13.98 1.76 17.33
CA GLY A 313 13.72 2.93 18.18
C GLY A 313 12.33 2.92 18.85
N ARG A 314 11.77 1.76 19.09
CA ARG A 314 10.58 1.59 19.93
C ARG A 314 11.00 1.41 21.39
N ARG A 315 10.28 2.04 22.31
CA ARG A 315 10.62 2.03 23.75
C ARG A 315 9.84 1.01 24.58
N HIS A 316 8.86 0.36 23.96
CA HIS A 316 8.12 -0.73 24.59
C HIS A 316 8.79 -2.08 24.34
N ALA A 317 8.54 -3.03 25.21
CA ALA A 317 8.94 -4.41 25.08
C ALA A 317 7.77 -5.28 24.57
N SER A 318 8.05 -6.50 24.14
CA SER A 318 7.04 -7.50 23.74
C SER A 318 6.00 -7.75 24.85
N ALA A 319 6.43 -7.75 26.13
CA ALA A 319 5.55 -7.86 27.28
C ALA A 319 4.51 -6.72 27.37
N ASP A 320 4.82 -5.52 26.88
CA ASP A 320 3.84 -4.42 26.81
C ASP A 320 2.74 -4.71 25.80
N THR A 321 3.09 -5.36 24.67
CA THR A 321 2.12 -5.82 23.68
C THR A 321 1.18 -6.85 24.28
N VAL A 322 1.70 -7.81 25.04
CA VAL A 322 0.87 -8.80 25.72
C VAL A 322 -0.13 -8.12 26.67
N ARG A 323 0.33 -7.21 27.53
CA ARG A 323 -0.54 -6.45 28.46
C ARG A 323 -1.58 -5.61 27.71
N ALA A 324 -1.18 -4.97 26.61
CA ALA A 324 -2.09 -4.18 25.79
C ALA A 324 -3.19 -5.04 25.18
N MET A 325 -2.85 -6.23 24.68
CA MET A 325 -3.83 -7.16 24.10
C MET A 325 -4.77 -7.71 25.17
N GLU A 326 -4.28 -8.05 26.36
CA GLU A 326 -5.12 -8.47 27.50
C GLU A 326 -6.14 -7.37 27.86
N LEU A 327 -5.68 -6.12 27.91
CA LEU A 327 -6.52 -4.97 28.20
C LEU A 327 -7.57 -4.75 27.09
N VAL A 328 -7.17 -4.75 25.83
CA VAL A 328 -8.08 -4.57 24.67
C VAL A 328 -9.14 -5.66 24.63
N ARG A 329 -8.75 -6.91 24.89
CA ARG A 329 -9.67 -8.06 24.96
C ARG A 329 -10.74 -7.91 26.04
N ALA A 330 -10.40 -7.32 27.19
CA ALA A 330 -11.37 -7.07 28.27
C ALA A 330 -12.51 -6.12 27.81
N TYR A 331 -12.25 -5.21 26.87
CA TYR A 331 -13.25 -4.29 26.31
C TYR A 331 -14.11 -4.89 25.19
N ARG A 332 -13.77 -6.10 24.68
CA ARG A 332 -14.55 -6.84 23.69
C ARG A 332 -14.88 -6.01 22.44
N PHE A 333 -13.87 -5.41 21.82
CA PHE A 333 -14.04 -4.84 20.48
C PHE A 333 -14.36 -5.96 19.49
N PRO A 334 -15.21 -5.70 18.47
CA PRO A 334 -15.52 -6.70 17.43
C PRO A 334 -14.27 -7.20 16.71
N HIS A 335 -13.32 -6.31 16.43
CA HIS A 335 -12.08 -6.63 15.72
C HIS A 335 -10.86 -6.01 16.38
N VAL A 336 -9.77 -6.78 16.43
CA VAL A 336 -8.46 -6.33 16.90
C VAL A 336 -7.41 -6.69 15.85
N ASN A 337 -6.82 -5.66 15.24
CA ASN A 337 -5.74 -5.84 14.26
C ASN A 337 -4.36 -5.74 14.92
N MET A 338 -3.42 -6.55 14.43
CA MET A 338 -2.01 -6.47 14.78
C MET A 338 -1.15 -6.38 13.51
N ASP A 339 -0.23 -5.40 13.45
CA ASP A 339 0.70 -5.25 12.33
C ASP A 339 2.07 -5.85 12.66
N LEU A 340 2.61 -6.59 11.69
CA LEU A 340 4.00 -7.07 11.68
C LEU A 340 4.72 -6.54 10.44
N ILE A 341 6.05 -6.36 10.55
CA ILE A 341 6.89 -5.94 9.42
C ILE A 341 7.97 -6.99 9.17
N ALA A 342 7.94 -7.63 8.01
CA ALA A 342 9.01 -8.49 7.53
C ALA A 342 10.19 -7.65 7.01
N GLY A 343 11.41 -8.01 7.40
CA GLY A 343 12.65 -7.37 6.95
C GLY A 343 13.11 -6.20 7.81
N LEU A 344 12.67 -6.08 9.06
CA LEU A 344 13.18 -5.07 10.00
C LEU A 344 14.69 -5.24 10.28
N PRO A 345 15.45 -4.15 10.57
CA PRO A 345 16.83 -4.23 11.01
C PRO A 345 16.99 -5.17 12.21
N ALA A 346 18.03 -5.99 12.19
CA ALA A 346 18.36 -6.99 13.22
C ALA A 346 17.33 -8.13 13.39
N ASP A 347 16.28 -8.21 12.56
CA ASP A 347 15.34 -9.34 12.58
C ASP A 347 15.85 -10.52 11.74
N THR A 348 15.31 -11.70 12.02
CA THR A 348 15.62 -12.96 11.32
C THR A 348 14.31 -13.68 10.94
N PRO A 349 14.35 -14.63 9.98
CA PRO A 349 13.18 -15.46 9.69
C PRO A 349 12.59 -16.14 10.93
N GLU A 350 13.44 -16.60 11.86
CA GLU A 350 13.04 -17.24 13.12
C GLU A 350 12.40 -16.24 14.08
N GLY A 351 12.91 -15.00 14.17
CA GLY A 351 12.34 -13.92 14.99
C GLY A 351 10.97 -13.52 14.48
N PHE A 352 10.84 -13.36 13.16
CA PHE A 352 9.56 -13.08 12.52
C PHE A 352 8.53 -14.20 12.75
N ARG A 353 8.93 -15.48 12.64
CA ARG A 353 8.06 -16.63 12.94
C ARG A 353 7.52 -16.57 14.36
N ARG A 354 8.42 -16.41 15.38
CA ARG A 354 7.97 -16.25 16.77
C ARG A 354 7.02 -15.06 16.96
N SER A 355 7.27 -13.97 16.27
CA SER A 355 6.40 -12.78 16.32
C SER A 355 5.01 -13.07 15.77
N LEU A 356 4.90 -13.74 14.64
CA LEU A 356 3.62 -14.12 14.05
C LEU A 356 2.87 -15.12 14.92
N ASP A 357 3.53 -16.17 15.38
CA ASP A 357 2.93 -17.19 16.25
C ASP A 357 2.40 -16.55 17.54
N LYS A 358 3.14 -15.58 18.11
CA LYS A 358 2.70 -14.86 19.30
C LYS A 358 1.48 -13.96 19.04
N CYS A 359 1.40 -13.30 17.89
CA CYS A 359 0.20 -12.54 17.51
C CYS A 359 -1.04 -13.43 17.37
N LEU A 360 -0.88 -14.63 16.80
CA LEU A 360 -1.95 -15.64 16.72
C LEU A 360 -2.35 -16.14 18.11
N GLU A 361 -1.40 -16.44 18.97
CA GLU A 361 -1.64 -16.85 20.38
C GLU A 361 -2.41 -15.78 21.15
N LEU A 362 -2.05 -14.50 20.97
CA LEU A 362 -2.74 -13.36 21.58
C LEU A 362 -4.15 -13.15 21.02
N GLY A 363 -4.53 -13.88 19.98
CA GLY A 363 -5.87 -13.91 19.43
C GLY A 363 -6.21 -12.70 18.57
N ALA A 364 -5.29 -12.20 17.76
CA ALA A 364 -5.62 -11.19 16.73
C ALA A 364 -6.78 -11.66 15.85
N ASP A 365 -7.70 -10.75 15.50
CA ASP A 365 -8.79 -11.02 14.56
C ASP A 365 -8.35 -10.71 13.13
N ASP A 366 -7.44 -9.74 13.00
CA ASP A 366 -6.80 -9.33 11.75
C ASP A 366 -5.28 -9.23 11.96
N ILE A 367 -4.51 -9.57 10.94
CA ILE A 367 -3.06 -9.41 10.95
C ILE A 367 -2.64 -8.80 9.63
N THR A 368 -1.92 -7.67 9.70
CA THR A 368 -1.29 -7.10 8.50
C THR A 368 0.19 -7.44 8.48
N ILE A 369 0.63 -8.11 7.42
CA ILE A 369 2.04 -8.34 7.17
C ILE A 369 2.54 -7.28 6.21
N HIS A 370 3.33 -6.35 6.74
CA HIS A 370 4.05 -5.37 5.94
C HIS A 370 5.41 -5.92 5.54
N THR A 371 5.88 -5.52 4.36
CA THR A 371 7.28 -5.69 3.96
C THR A 371 7.98 -4.36 4.08
N LEU A 372 9.17 -4.34 4.67
CA LEU A 372 9.93 -3.11 4.88
C LEU A 372 10.14 -2.35 3.55
N ALA A 373 9.75 -1.08 3.51
CA ALA A 373 10.00 -0.17 2.40
C ALA A 373 11.06 0.87 2.78
N LEU A 374 12.17 0.90 2.04
CA LEU A 374 13.28 1.83 2.25
C LEU A 374 13.00 3.17 1.57
N LYS A 375 12.45 4.14 2.29
CA LYS A 375 12.16 5.47 1.75
C LYS A 375 13.27 6.47 2.09
N LYS A 376 13.54 7.38 1.16
CA LYS A 376 14.42 8.53 1.39
C LYS A 376 13.95 9.28 2.63
N GLY A 377 14.82 9.48 3.62
CA GLY A 377 14.48 10.11 4.90
C GLY A 377 14.09 9.16 6.03
N SER A 378 14.06 7.83 5.81
CA SER A 378 14.06 6.87 6.91
C SER A 378 15.44 6.85 7.58
N ARG A 379 15.45 6.72 8.92
CA ARG A 379 16.70 6.60 9.69
C ARG A 379 17.51 5.36 9.27
N ILE A 380 16.84 4.30 8.84
CA ILE A 380 17.52 3.09 8.33
C ILE A 380 18.51 3.45 7.23
N LEU A 381 18.08 4.23 6.22
CA LEU A 381 18.98 4.66 5.13
C LEU A 381 20.00 5.70 5.60
N MET A 382 19.58 6.64 6.45
CA MET A 382 20.45 7.72 6.92
C MET A 382 21.57 7.22 7.84
N GLU A 383 21.30 6.21 8.66
CA GLU A 383 22.22 5.62 9.63
C GLU A 383 22.91 4.35 9.11
N GLY A 384 22.55 3.90 7.88
CA GLY A 384 23.16 2.71 7.27
C GLY A 384 22.88 1.41 8.03
N LEU A 385 21.68 1.28 8.64
CA LEU A 385 21.34 0.10 9.40
C LEU A 385 21.26 -1.13 8.47
N SER A 386 21.88 -2.23 8.89
CA SER A 386 21.81 -3.51 8.17
C SER A 386 20.38 -4.07 8.24
N ILE A 387 19.87 -4.49 7.10
CA ILE A 387 18.56 -5.13 6.97
C ILE A 387 18.72 -6.54 6.40
N PRO A 388 17.78 -7.45 6.67
CA PRO A 388 17.72 -8.76 6.00
C PRO A 388 17.68 -8.61 4.48
N ASP A 389 18.30 -9.55 3.79
CA ASP A 389 18.26 -9.60 2.33
C ASP A 389 16.89 -10.09 1.80
N GLY A 390 16.73 -10.09 0.48
CA GLY A 390 15.47 -10.52 -0.15
C GLY A 390 15.13 -11.99 0.11
N ALA A 391 16.13 -12.88 0.27
CA ALA A 391 15.90 -14.28 0.56
C ALA A 391 15.38 -14.50 1.99
N ALA A 392 15.93 -13.78 2.96
CA ALA A 392 15.43 -13.80 4.33
C ALA A 392 14.00 -13.27 4.43
N VAL A 393 13.69 -12.16 3.71
CA VAL A 393 12.31 -11.62 3.67
C VAL A 393 11.37 -12.62 2.98
N GLN A 394 11.78 -13.27 1.90
CA GLN A 394 10.99 -14.32 1.25
C GLN A 394 10.67 -15.45 2.25
N ALA A 395 11.66 -15.93 3.01
CA ALA A 395 11.46 -16.98 4.01
C ALA A 395 10.47 -16.56 5.13
N MET A 396 10.43 -15.27 5.51
CA MET A 396 9.44 -14.73 6.44
C MET A 396 8.03 -14.83 5.84
N LEU A 397 7.87 -14.41 4.59
CA LEU A 397 6.57 -14.40 3.90
C LEU A 397 6.08 -15.81 3.55
N ASP A 398 7.00 -16.72 3.18
CA ASP A 398 6.68 -18.12 2.90
C ASP A 398 6.21 -18.87 4.16
N TYR A 399 6.64 -18.42 5.34
CA TYR A 399 6.08 -18.89 6.59
C TYR A 399 4.72 -18.27 6.89
N ALA A 400 4.56 -16.97 6.66
CA ALA A 400 3.36 -16.23 7.07
C ALA A 400 2.09 -16.72 6.37
N ALA A 401 2.09 -16.83 5.05
CA ALA A 401 0.88 -17.14 4.31
C ALA A 401 0.26 -18.51 4.65
N PRO A 402 1.00 -19.63 4.66
CA PRO A 402 0.42 -20.92 5.05
C PRO A 402 0.03 -20.98 6.54
N THR A 403 0.79 -20.30 7.43
CA THR A 403 0.46 -20.25 8.86
C THR A 403 -0.85 -19.52 9.11
N LEU A 404 -1.05 -18.35 8.49
CA LEU A 404 -2.29 -17.59 8.60
C LEU A 404 -3.48 -18.37 8.01
N ARG A 405 -3.32 -19.02 6.86
CA ARG A 405 -4.36 -19.88 6.28
C ARG A 405 -4.74 -21.04 7.19
N ALA A 406 -3.75 -21.72 7.78
CA ALA A 406 -3.98 -22.81 8.74
C ALA A 406 -4.71 -22.32 10.01
N ALA A 407 -4.50 -21.07 10.41
CA ALA A 407 -5.21 -20.41 11.51
C ALA A 407 -6.60 -19.86 11.10
N GLY A 408 -7.04 -20.06 9.85
CA GLY A 408 -8.37 -19.66 9.36
C GLY A 408 -8.46 -18.20 8.89
N PHE A 409 -7.34 -17.57 8.59
CA PHE A 409 -7.31 -16.24 7.99
C PHE A 409 -7.32 -16.32 6.46
N VAL A 410 -7.92 -15.32 5.84
CA VAL A 410 -7.91 -15.11 4.39
C VAL A 410 -7.33 -13.74 4.05
N PRO A 411 -6.60 -13.60 2.94
CA PRO A 411 -6.11 -12.30 2.51
C PRO A 411 -7.28 -11.48 1.96
N TYR A 412 -7.36 -10.19 2.31
CA TYR A 412 -8.49 -9.37 1.88
C TYR A 412 -8.09 -8.08 1.16
N TYR A 413 -6.84 -7.64 1.29
CA TYR A 413 -6.24 -6.60 0.45
C TYR A 413 -4.75 -6.82 0.33
N LEU A 414 -4.18 -6.27 -0.73
CA LEU A 414 -2.74 -6.21 -0.90
C LEU A 414 -2.32 -4.91 -1.61
N TYR A 415 -1.11 -4.46 -1.35
CA TYR A 415 -0.52 -3.34 -2.07
C TYR A 415 1.00 -3.39 -2.05
N ARG A 416 1.62 -2.71 -3.01
CA ARG A 416 3.07 -2.51 -3.07
C ARG A 416 3.44 -1.06 -2.81
N GLN A 417 4.66 -0.85 -2.38
CA GLN A 417 5.31 0.45 -2.35
C GLN A 417 6.59 0.41 -3.18
N LYS A 418 7.05 1.56 -3.65
CA LYS A 418 8.38 1.65 -4.25
C LYS A 418 9.44 1.38 -3.18
N TYR A 419 10.52 0.71 -3.59
CA TYR A 419 11.68 0.40 -2.73
C TYR A 419 11.37 -0.57 -1.57
N MET A 420 10.43 -1.47 -1.76
CA MET A 420 10.21 -2.58 -0.82
C MET A 420 11.33 -3.61 -0.94
N SER A 421 11.74 -4.17 0.18
CA SER A 421 12.70 -5.27 0.22
C SER A 421 12.17 -6.45 -0.60
N GLY A 422 12.97 -6.94 -1.57
CA GLY A 422 12.57 -8.03 -2.46
C GLY A 422 11.38 -7.75 -3.40
N SER A 423 10.89 -6.49 -3.48
CA SER A 423 9.71 -6.11 -4.28
C SER A 423 8.43 -6.90 -3.93
N PHE A 424 8.31 -7.35 -2.68
CA PHE A 424 7.14 -8.07 -2.18
C PHE A 424 5.96 -7.13 -1.86
N GLU A 425 4.81 -7.72 -1.54
CA GLU A 425 3.58 -7.01 -1.18
C GLU A 425 3.44 -6.85 0.34
N ASN A 426 2.63 -5.87 0.74
CA ASN A 426 1.96 -5.82 2.04
C ASN A 426 0.61 -6.50 1.89
N VAL A 427 0.24 -7.35 2.82
CA VAL A 427 -1.00 -8.14 2.76
C VAL A 427 -1.75 -8.04 4.08
N GLY A 428 -3.02 -7.64 4.00
CA GLY A 428 -3.93 -7.72 5.14
C GLY A 428 -4.66 -9.05 5.14
N TRP A 429 -4.65 -9.70 6.30
CA TRP A 429 -5.29 -10.97 6.57
C TRP A 429 -6.35 -10.81 7.63
N SER A 430 -7.54 -11.35 7.41
CA SER A 430 -8.62 -11.34 8.41
C SER A 430 -9.30 -12.69 8.49
N ARG A 431 -10.04 -12.91 9.56
CA ARG A 431 -11.04 -13.98 9.54
C ARG A 431 -12.15 -13.60 8.57
N PRO A 432 -12.79 -14.57 7.87
CA PRO A 432 -13.89 -14.28 6.95
C PRO A 432 -14.98 -13.42 7.62
N GLY A 433 -15.36 -12.32 6.98
CA GLY A 433 -16.32 -11.34 7.50
C GLY A 433 -15.73 -10.28 8.43
N GLY A 434 -14.40 -10.31 8.66
CA GLY A 434 -13.67 -9.32 9.44
C GLY A 434 -12.86 -8.33 8.58
N GLU A 435 -13.10 -8.25 7.28
CA GLU A 435 -12.36 -7.38 6.37
C GLU A 435 -12.51 -5.91 6.79
N CYS A 436 -11.40 -5.15 6.78
CA CYS A 436 -11.42 -3.72 6.97
C CYS A 436 -11.77 -3.04 5.63
N TRP A 437 -13.00 -2.56 5.52
CA TRP A 437 -13.52 -1.99 4.26
C TRP A 437 -12.76 -0.73 3.86
N TYR A 438 -12.39 0.13 4.80
CA TYR A 438 -11.54 1.27 4.51
C TYR A 438 -10.23 0.85 3.81
N ASN A 439 -9.58 -0.23 4.29
CA ASN A 439 -8.36 -0.71 3.66
C ASN A 439 -8.61 -1.27 2.25
N VAL A 440 -9.72 -1.97 2.04
CA VAL A 440 -10.11 -2.45 0.70
C VAL A 440 -10.37 -1.27 -0.23
N ASP A 441 -11.16 -0.29 0.22
CA ASP A 441 -11.59 0.84 -0.58
C ASP A 441 -10.41 1.77 -0.95
N ILE A 442 -9.48 2.06 -0.02
CA ILE A 442 -8.31 2.88 -0.32
C ILE A 442 -7.30 2.17 -1.22
N MET A 443 -7.08 0.85 -1.02
CA MET A 443 -6.09 0.09 -1.79
C MET A 443 -6.59 -0.21 -3.20
N SER A 444 -7.86 -0.55 -3.38
CA SER A 444 -8.46 -0.80 -4.69
C SER A 444 -9.01 0.45 -5.39
N GLU A 445 -8.96 1.63 -4.73
CA GLU A 445 -9.47 2.93 -5.24
C GLU A 445 -10.94 2.87 -5.64
N LEU A 446 -11.77 2.35 -4.75
CA LEU A 446 -13.17 2.07 -5.07
C LEU A 446 -14.08 3.29 -4.90
N CYS A 447 -13.86 4.09 -3.85
CA CYS A 447 -14.63 5.31 -3.57
C CYS A 447 -13.73 6.47 -3.17
N SER A 448 -14.32 7.65 -3.06
CA SER A 448 -13.63 8.82 -2.56
C SER A 448 -13.34 8.71 -1.07
N ILE A 449 -12.17 9.25 -0.65
CA ILE A 449 -11.78 9.32 0.75
C ILE A 449 -11.63 10.78 1.12
N LEU A 450 -12.49 11.25 2.01
CA LEU A 450 -12.40 12.60 2.58
C LEU A 450 -11.47 12.56 3.80
N SER A 451 -10.33 13.22 3.69
CA SER A 451 -9.28 13.18 4.71
C SER A 451 -9.23 14.48 5.50
N PHE A 452 -9.18 14.37 6.83
CA PHE A 452 -9.05 15.45 7.79
C PHE A 452 -7.68 15.39 8.47
N GLY A 453 -7.17 16.55 8.84
CA GLY A 453 -5.92 16.67 9.59
C GLY A 453 -4.69 16.93 8.73
N ALA A 454 -3.58 17.28 9.38
CA ALA A 454 -2.32 17.61 8.74
C ALA A 454 -1.77 16.42 7.95
N GLY A 455 -1.36 16.69 6.70
CA GLY A 455 -0.88 15.66 5.76
C GLY A 455 -1.97 14.78 5.20
N GLY A 456 -3.25 15.02 5.51
CA GLY A 456 -4.38 14.34 4.93
C GLY A 456 -4.40 14.46 3.40
N SER A 457 -4.68 13.35 2.72
CA SER A 457 -4.79 13.28 1.26
C SER A 457 -6.22 12.89 0.91
N THR A 458 -7.04 13.89 0.63
CA THR A 458 -8.39 13.66 0.10
C THR A 458 -8.27 13.14 -1.33
N LYS A 459 -8.77 11.93 -1.54
CA LYS A 459 -8.80 11.26 -2.84
C LYS A 459 -10.23 11.31 -3.36
N MET A 460 -10.43 11.85 -4.53
CA MET A 460 -11.72 11.92 -5.21
C MET A 460 -11.73 10.94 -6.37
N VAL A 461 -12.67 10.02 -6.38
CA VAL A 461 -12.80 8.93 -7.36
C VAL A 461 -14.10 9.11 -8.12
N GLU A 462 -14.03 9.18 -9.45
CA GLU A 462 -15.20 9.17 -10.30
C GLU A 462 -15.75 7.75 -10.43
N PRO A 463 -17.00 7.48 -9.99
CA PRO A 463 -17.54 6.12 -10.01
C PRO A 463 -17.59 5.52 -11.42
N GLY A 464 -17.11 4.28 -11.54
CA GLY A 464 -17.14 3.54 -12.81
C GLY A 464 -16.04 3.91 -13.80
N THR A 465 -15.13 4.82 -13.44
CA THR A 465 -13.99 5.22 -14.29
C THR A 465 -12.65 5.01 -13.58
N ASN A 466 -11.54 5.34 -14.25
CA ASN A 466 -10.21 5.39 -13.64
C ASN A 466 -9.78 6.82 -13.31
N HIS A 467 -10.71 7.78 -13.35
CA HIS A 467 -10.40 9.18 -13.07
C HIS A 467 -10.32 9.43 -11.58
N ILE A 468 -9.19 9.93 -11.13
CA ILE A 468 -8.89 10.20 -9.71
C ILE A 468 -8.19 11.53 -9.59
N GLU A 469 -8.74 12.41 -8.77
CA GLU A 469 -8.10 13.65 -8.36
C GLU A 469 -7.70 13.61 -6.89
N ARG A 470 -6.73 14.44 -6.49
CA ARG A 470 -6.27 14.52 -5.10
C ARG A 470 -6.01 15.95 -4.70
N VAL A 471 -6.43 16.25 -3.46
CA VAL A 471 -6.02 17.47 -2.77
C VAL A 471 -5.36 17.10 -1.44
N PHE A 472 -4.45 17.94 -0.97
CA PHE A 472 -3.63 17.65 0.18
C PHE A 472 -3.74 18.77 1.22
N ASN A 473 -3.95 18.40 2.46
CA ASN A 473 -3.78 19.30 3.59
C ASN A 473 -2.29 19.59 3.82
N LEU A 474 -2.02 20.72 4.46
CA LEU A 474 -0.65 21.09 4.84
C LEU A 474 -0.03 20.01 5.72
N LYS A 475 1.23 19.75 5.47
CA LYS A 475 1.93 18.56 5.96
C LYS A 475 2.21 18.61 7.46
N TYR A 476 2.57 19.80 7.94
CA TYR A 476 3.04 19.97 9.31
C TYR A 476 1.93 20.52 10.20
N PRO A 477 1.77 20.02 11.45
CA PRO A 477 0.70 20.43 12.36
C PRO A 477 0.60 21.94 12.55
N LYS A 478 1.75 22.63 12.71
CA LYS A 478 1.76 24.08 12.87
C LYS A 478 1.22 24.81 11.64
N GLU A 479 1.69 24.46 10.45
CA GLU A 479 1.21 25.08 9.20
C GLU A 479 -0.28 24.82 8.98
N TYR A 480 -0.73 23.60 9.27
CA TYR A 480 -2.13 23.21 9.19
C TYR A 480 -3.01 24.05 10.13
N THR A 481 -2.56 24.29 11.37
CA THR A 481 -3.29 25.09 12.35
C THR A 481 -3.30 26.59 11.99
N ASP A 482 -2.19 27.09 11.45
CA ASP A 482 -2.02 28.52 11.17
C ASP A 482 -2.69 28.97 9.84
N ARG A 483 -3.09 28.02 8.97
CA ARG A 483 -3.56 28.32 7.61
C ARG A 483 -4.89 27.59 7.27
N PRO A 484 -5.99 27.93 7.96
CA PRO A 484 -7.30 27.30 7.75
C PRO A 484 -7.88 27.55 6.34
N GLU A 485 -7.42 28.61 5.64
CA GLU A 485 -7.82 28.88 4.26
C GLU A 485 -7.51 27.75 3.28
N LYS A 486 -6.45 26.94 3.56
CA LYS A 486 -6.11 25.78 2.75
C LYS A 486 -7.14 24.67 2.88
N ILE A 487 -7.70 24.48 4.07
CA ILE A 487 -8.78 23.53 4.33
C ILE A 487 -10.01 23.90 3.50
N GLN A 488 -10.40 25.19 3.53
CA GLN A 488 -11.54 25.68 2.75
C GLN A 488 -11.34 25.48 1.24
N GLN A 489 -10.14 25.74 0.72
CA GLN A 489 -9.79 25.49 -0.68
C GLN A 489 -9.93 24.01 -1.05
N ASN A 490 -9.46 23.11 -0.19
CA ASN A 490 -9.57 21.67 -0.44
C ASN A 490 -11.01 21.17 -0.41
N GLN A 491 -11.83 21.70 0.52
CA GLN A 491 -13.26 21.39 0.59
C GLN A 491 -14.00 21.92 -0.65
N ALA A 492 -13.68 23.14 -1.12
CA ALA A 492 -14.25 23.68 -2.35
C ALA A 492 -13.91 22.82 -3.57
N ALA A 493 -12.65 22.38 -3.71
CA ALA A 493 -12.23 21.48 -4.79
C ALA A 493 -12.95 20.12 -4.73
N PHE A 494 -13.22 19.60 -3.53
CA PHE A 494 -13.98 18.37 -3.36
C PHE A 494 -15.43 18.53 -3.84
N VAL A 495 -16.08 19.64 -3.50
CA VAL A 495 -17.45 19.95 -3.97
C VAL A 495 -17.47 20.10 -5.48
N GLU A 496 -16.53 20.85 -6.06
CA GLU A 496 -16.43 21.05 -7.51
C GLU A 496 -16.28 19.71 -8.26
N PHE A 497 -15.46 18.79 -7.73
CA PHE A 497 -15.31 17.45 -8.28
C PHE A 497 -16.66 16.71 -8.32
N TYR A 498 -17.39 16.70 -7.20
CA TYR A 498 -18.69 16.00 -7.14
C TYR A 498 -19.75 16.64 -8.03
N GLN A 499 -19.79 17.96 -8.12
CA GLN A 499 -20.71 18.66 -9.06
C GLN A 499 -20.39 18.31 -10.51
N LYS A 500 -19.14 18.16 -10.85
CA LYS A 500 -18.70 17.89 -12.23
C LYS A 500 -18.85 16.42 -12.64
N TYR A 501 -18.43 15.50 -11.77
CA TYR A 501 -18.29 14.08 -12.13
C TYR A 501 -19.33 13.16 -11.48
N VAL A 502 -20.01 13.61 -10.44
CA VAL A 502 -21.05 12.86 -9.72
C VAL A 502 -22.29 13.74 -9.50
N PRO A 503 -22.86 14.35 -10.57
CA PRO A 503 -23.99 15.24 -10.43
C PRO A 503 -25.19 14.54 -9.79
N GLU A 504 -26.08 15.32 -9.18
CA GLU A 504 -27.40 14.84 -8.77
C GLU A 504 -28.20 14.54 -10.04
N THR A 505 -28.62 13.31 -10.23
CA THR A 505 -29.54 12.91 -11.33
C THR A 505 -30.98 13.25 -10.96
#